data_9f0abaf0e83afbfcf8ba63082148ac8f
#
_entry.id   9f0abaf0e83afbfcf8ba63082148ac8f
#
_cell.length_a   1.000
_cell.length_b   1.000
_cell.length_c   1.000
_cell.angle_alpha   90.00
_cell.angle_beta   90.00
_cell.angle_gamma   90.00
#
_symmetry.space_group_name_H-M   'P 1'
#
loop_
_entity.id
_entity.type
_entity.pdbx_description
1 polymer ?
#
loop_
_entity_poly.entity_id
_entity_poly.type
_entity_poly.pdbx_seq_one_letter_code
_entity_poly.pdbx_strand_id
1 'polypeptide(L)'
;YFESYAGHDIHQTMIGDSVRTLSYAKFLLSPANAHLIRGKTVMDVGCGSGILSLFCARAGAKQVLAIDASDVVERARANIEDNGFGHVVRVFRGRIEALDEVLAPWAGKVDLIVSEWMGYFLLYESMLPSVLHARDRYLREGGILAPSHSRMVLAAATDRGVLCERSRFWSDVYGFRMPSMT
;
A
#
# COMPACT_ATOMS: atom_id res chain seq x y z
N TYR A 1 -11.20 8.20 -8.48
CA TYR A 1 -10.17 7.27 -7.93
C TYR A 1 -9.84 7.62 -6.47
N PHE A 2 -9.34 8.82 -6.16
CA PHE A 2 -8.97 9.19 -4.79
C PHE A 2 -10.17 9.23 -3.81
N GLU A 3 -11.37 9.55 -4.29
CA GLU A 3 -12.59 9.54 -3.47
C GLU A 3 -12.98 8.12 -3.01
N SER A 4 -12.72 7.10 -3.83
CA SER A 4 -13.00 5.71 -3.45
C SER A 4 -12.09 5.21 -2.32
N TYR A 5 -10.91 5.79 -2.17
CA TYR A 5 -9.96 5.49 -1.08
C TYR A 5 -10.15 6.35 0.18
N ALA A 6 -11.09 7.31 0.18
CA ALA A 6 -11.45 8.05 1.37
C ALA A 6 -12.37 7.27 2.34
N GLY A 7 -12.99 6.18 1.85
CA GLY A 7 -13.94 5.35 2.60
C GLY A 7 -13.29 4.46 3.66
N HIS A 8 -13.96 4.30 4.82
CA HIS A 8 -13.50 3.43 5.90
C HIS A 8 -13.45 1.94 5.50
N ASP A 9 -14.47 1.48 4.76
CA ASP A 9 -14.67 0.06 4.45
C ASP A 9 -13.58 -0.51 3.55
N ILE A 10 -13.07 0.29 2.61
CA ILE A 10 -11.99 -0.15 1.71
C ILE A 10 -10.69 -0.38 2.49
N HIS A 11 -10.35 0.51 3.43
CA HIS A 11 -9.17 0.35 4.27
C HIS A 11 -9.29 -0.85 5.21
N GLN A 12 -10.48 -1.11 5.76
CA GLN A 12 -10.73 -2.29 6.57
C GLN A 12 -10.54 -3.56 5.74
N THR A 13 -11.07 -3.61 4.53
CA THR A 13 -10.90 -4.76 3.61
C THR A 13 -9.43 -4.96 3.26
N MET A 14 -8.71 -3.89 2.90
CA MET A 14 -7.30 -3.96 2.53
C MET A 14 -6.40 -4.40 3.70
N ILE A 15 -6.60 -3.85 4.89
CA ILE A 15 -5.83 -4.23 6.09
C ILE A 15 -6.21 -5.63 6.55
N GLY A 16 -7.49 -6.00 6.40
CA GLY A 16 -8.02 -7.32 6.73
C GLY A 16 -7.49 -8.45 5.84
N ASP A 17 -6.97 -8.13 4.66
CA ASP A 17 -6.18 -9.09 3.88
C ASP A 17 -4.87 -9.40 4.61
N SER A 18 -4.92 -10.49 5.38
CA SER A 18 -3.82 -10.90 6.24
C SER A 18 -2.57 -11.29 5.45
N VAL A 19 -2.72 -11.86 4.25
CA VAL A 19 -1.58 -12.26 3.40
C VAL A 19 -0.81 -11.01 2.97
N ARG A 20 -1.54 -9.99 2.50
CA ARG A 20 -0.99 -8.70 2.08
C ARG A 20 -0.33 -7.98 3.25
N THR A 21 -1.08 -7.70 4.31
CA THR A 21 -0.62 -6.91 5.45
C THR A 21 0.52 -7.58 6.21
N LEU A 22 0.42 -8.89 6.46
CA LEU A 22 1.48 -9.63 7.17
C LEU A 22 2.75 -9.80 6.33
N SER A 23 2.65 -9.79 5.00
CA SER A 23 3.84 -9.81 4.14
C SER A 23 4.70 -8.56 4.34
N TYR A 24 4.07 -7.38 4.37
CA TYR A 24 4.77 -6.13 4.71
C TYR A 24 5.25 -6.12 6.16
N ALA A 25 4.42 -6.53 7.10
CA ALA A 25 4.81 -6.60 8.51
C ALA A 25 6.03 -7.51 8.72
N LYS A 26 6.05 -8.70 8.10
CA LYS A 26 7.18 -9.62 8.15
C LYS A 26 8.46 -9.02 7.58
N PHE A 27 8.36 -8.29 6.47
CA PHE A 27 9.51 -7.62 5.88
C PHE A 27 10.02 -6.49 6.79
N LEU A 28 9.13 -5.58 7.20
CA LEU A 28 9.48 -4.37 7.92
C LEU A 28 9.88 -4.61 9.38
N LEU A 29 9.28 -5.60 10.04
CA LEU A 29 9.53 -5.89 11.46
C LEU A 29 10.54 -7.00 11.69
N SER A 30 11.03 -7.68 10.63
CA SER A 30 12.00 -8.76 10.77
C SER A 30 13.33 -8.25 11.34
N PRO A 31 13.87 -8.89 12.37
CA PRO A 31 15.21 -8.59 12.87
C PRO A 31 16.30 -8.71 11.80
N ALA A 32 16.14 -9.63 10.83
CA ALA A 32 17.09 -9.79 9.73
C ALA A 32 17.13 -8.54 8.81
N ASN A 33 16.02 -7.81 8.71
CA ASN A 33 15.89 -6.60 7.90
C ASN A 33 16.08 -5.30 8.69
N ALA A 34 16.38 -5.39 9.99
CA ALA A 34 16.49 -4.21 10.86
C ALA A 34 17.53 -3.19 10.33
N HIS A 35 18.58 -3.65 9.67
CA HIS A 35 19.61 -2.80 9.07
C HIS A 35 19.11 -1.93 7.92
N LEU A 36 17.97 -2.28 7.31
CA LEU A 36 17.33 -1.52 6.23
C LEU A 36 16.46 -0.37 6.76
N ILE A 37 16.04 -0.42 8.04
CA ILE A 37 15.01 0.48 8.57
C ILE A 37 15.50 1.23 9.81
N ARG A 38 16.20 0.56 10.72
CA ARG A 38 16.61 1.17 11.98
C ARG A 38 17.57 2.33 11.76
N GLY A 39 17.21 3.49 12.27
CA GLY A 39 17.99 4.74 12.11
C GLY A 39 17.93 5.34 10.71
N LYS A 40 17.08 4.83 9.83
CA LYS A 40 16.93 5.24 8.43
C LYS A 40 15.79 6.23 8.22
N THR A 41 15.88 6.99 7.13
CA THR A 41 14.76 7.78 6.61
C THR A 41 13.96 6.93 5.64
N VAL A 42 12.70 6.72 5.94
CA VAL A 42 11.77 5.93 5.14
C VAL A 42 10.72 6.84 4.53
N MET A 43 10.30 6.55 3.30
CA MET A 43 9.16 7.20 2.65
C MET A 43 8.08 6.15 2.35
N ASP A 44 6.85 6.43 2.77
CA ASP A 44 5.67 5.60 2.52
C ASP A 44 4.77 6.33 1.51
N VAL A 45 4.77 5.83 0.26
CA VAL A 45 4.03 6.45 -0.85
C VAL A 45 2.69 5.78 -1.01
N GLY A 46 1.60 6.54 -0.80
CA GLY A 46 0.24 6.01 -0.68
C GLY A 46 0.03 5.39 0.69
N CYS A 47 0.29 6.16 1.75
CA CYS A 47 0.30 5.62 3.12
C CYS A 47 -1.07 5.15 3.63
N GLY A 48 -2.17 5.61 3.01
CA GLY A 48 -3.52 5.24 3.40
C GLY A 48 -3.78 5.51 4.89
N SER A 49 -4.13 4.47 5.63
CA SER A 49 -4.34 4.52 7.09
C SER A 49 -3.07 4.75 7.92
N GLY A 50 -1.88 4.70 7.30
CA GLY A 50 -0.58 4.82 7.96
C GLY A 50 0.00 3.50 8.49
N ILE A 51 -0.57 2.35 8.16
CA ILE A 51 -0.16 1.06 8.74
C ILE A 51 1.30 0.71 8.41
N LEU A 52 1.78 0.93 7.17
CA LEU A 52 3.16 0.67 6.80
C LEU A 52 4.11 1.66 7.48
N SER A 53 3.71 2.92 7.58
CA SER A 53 4.43 3.95 8.34
C SER A 53 4.59 3.57 9.80
N LEU A 54 3.55 3.03 10.45
CA LEU A 54 3.59 2.53 11.82
C LEU A 54 4.54 1.33 11.97
N PHE A 55 4.56 0.41 11.01
CA PHE A 55 5.53 -0.70 11.02
C PHE A 55 6.97 -0.17 10.91
N CYS A 56 7.23 0.80 10.04
CA CYS A 56 8.55 1.41 9.91
C CYS A 56 8.98 2.13 11.19
N ALA A 57 8.10 2.89 11.81
CA ALA A 57 8.37 3.58 13.07
C ALA A 57 8.67 2.57 14.19
N ARG A 58 7.85 1.52 14.32
CA ARG A 58 8.06 0.42 15.29
C ARG A 58 9.37 -0.33 15.06
N ALA A 59 9.81 -0.48 13.81
CA ALA A 59 11.09 -1.09 13.45
C ALA A 59 12.29 -0.19 13.79
N GLY A 60 12.07 1.04 14.26
CA GLY A 60 13.10 1.98 14.69
C GLY A 60 13.61 2.90 13.58
N ALA A 61 12.80 3.21 12.58
CA ALA A 61 13.12 4.25 11.62
C ALA A 61 13.44 5.57 12.34
N LYS A 62 14.43 6.31 11.82
CA LYS A 62 14.77 7.64 12.33
C LYS A 62 13.66 8.65 12.01
N GLN A 63 13.11 8.53 10.82
CA GLN A 63 12.04 9.37 10.31
C GLN A 63 11.24 8.60 9.25
N VAL A 64 9.94 8.80 9.23
CA VAL A 64 9.05 8.30 8.18
C VAL A 64 8.30 9.47 7.56
N LEU A 65 8.34 9.55 6.23
CA LEU A 65 7.58 10.51 5.43
C LEU A 65 6.39 9.76 4.82
N ALA A 66 5.23 9.94 5.39
CA ALA A 66 3.98 9.31 4.96
C ALA A 66 3.22 10.23 4.01
N ILE A 67 2.97 9.80 2.78
CA ILE A 67 2.37 10.63 1.74
C ILE A 67 1.12 9.95 1.20
N ASP A 68 0.02 10.68 1.13
CA ASP A 68 -1.20 10.24 0.45
C ASP A 68 -1.96 11.43 -0.14
N ALA A 69 -2.60 11.21 -1.29
CA ALA A 69 -3.35 12.24 -1.98
C ALA A 69 -4.80 12.39 -1.49
N SER A 70 -5.32 11.41 -0.76
CA SER A 70 -6.70 11.37 -0.30
C SER A 70 -6.88 11.96 1.10
N ASP A 71 -8.13 12.16 1.51
CA ASP A 71 -8.48 12.70 2.83
C ASP A 71 -8.19 11.72 3.98
N VAL A 72 -7.82 10.48 3.67
CA VAL A 72 -7.42 9.48 4.66
C VAL A 72 -6.22 9.91 5.50
N VAL A 73 -5.42 10.86 5.03
CA VAL A 73 -4.26 11.41 5.76
C VAL A 73 -4.61 11.95 7.15
N GLU A 74 -5.82 12.46 7.34
CA GLU A 74 -6.25 12.95 8.66
C GLU A 74 -6.42 11.79 9.64
N ARG A 75 -6.93 10.66 9.16
CA ARG A 75 -7.01 9.42 9.95
C ARG A 75 -5.63 8.81 10.18
N ALA A 76 -4.76 8.86 9.17
CA ALA A 76 -3.38 8.42 9.34
C ALA A 76 -2.66 9.20 10.45
N ARG A 77 -2.83 10.55 10.50
CA ARG A 77 -2.29 11.39 11.57
C ARG A 77 -2.79 10.95 12.93
N ALA A 78 -4.12 10.81 13.08
CA ALA A 78 -4.71 10.36 14.34
C ALA A 78 -4.17 9.00 14.76
N ASN A 79 -4.14 8.01 13.85
CA ASN A 79 -3.58 6.70 14.12
C ASN A 79 -2.11 6.75 14.57
N ILE A 80 -1.31 7.61 13.96
CA ILE A 80 0.10 7.77 14.28
C ILE A 80 0.28 8.38 15.66
N GLU A 81 -0.49 9.42 15.99
CA GLU A 81 -0.47 10.07 17.31
C GLU A 81 -0.96 9.10 18.41
N ASP A 82 -2.08 8.42 18.19
CA ASP A 82 -2.65 7.45 19.14
C ASP A 82 -1.68 6.30 19.46
N ASN A 83 -0.78 5.97 18.52
CA ASN A 83 0.27 4.98 18.73
C ASN A 83 1.60 5.57 19.24
N GLY A 84 1.68 6.87 19.51
CA GLY A 84 2.85 7.55 20.07
C GLY A 84 4.00 7.78 19.08
N PHE A 85 3.76 7.71 17.76
CA PHE A 85 4.79 7.84 16.74
C PHE A 85 4.79 9.21 16.02
N GLY A 86 4.03 10.20 16.48
CA GLY A 86 3.99 11.54 15.88
C GLY A 86 5.35 12.24 15.83
N HIS A 87 6.28 11.86 16.72
CA HIS A 87 7.65 12.38 16.72
C HIS A 87 8.57 11.74 15.65
N VAL A 88 8.16 10.59 15.07
CA VAL A 88 8.91 9.85 14.03
C VAL A 88 8.28 10.02 12.66
N VAL A 89 6.94 9.99 12.58
CA VAL A 89 6.20 9.97 11.33
C VAL A 89 5.63 11.34 11.02
N ARG A 90 5.94 11.86 9.83
CA ARG A 90 5.38 13.11 9.30
C ARG A 90 4.46 12.80 8.15
N VAL A 91 3.21 13.24 8.22
CA VAL A 91 2.18 12.99 7.23
C VAL A 91 2.00 14.20 6.31
N PHE A 92 2.08 13.97 5.01
CA PHE A 92 1.90 14.97 3.96
C PHE A 92 0.70 14.61 3.09
N ARG A 93 -0.18 15.58 2.88
CA ARG A 93 -1.33 15.44 1.99
C ARG A 93 -1.01 15.98 0.62
N GLY A 94 -1.16 15.16 -0.39
CA GLY A 94 -1.01 15.54 -1.79
C GLY A 94 -0.45 14.43 -2.64
N ARG A 95 -0.53 14.61 -3.94
CA ARG A 95 0.19 13.77 -4.89
C ARG A 95 1.68 14.04 -4.73
N ILE A 96 2.50 13.00 -4.73
CA ILE A 96 3.94 13.13 -4.50
C ILE A 96 4.60 14.11 -5.48
N GLU A 97 4.14 14.12 -6.72
CA GLU A 97 4.66 15.01 -7.78
C GLU A 97 4.36 16.49 -7.48
N ALA A 98 3.29 16.77 -6.74
CA ALA A 98 2.92 18.14 -6.34
C ALA A 98 3.60 18.61 -5.05
N LEU A 99 4.32 17.73 -4.37
CA LEU A 99 4.98 18.02 -3.09
C LEU A 99 6.48 18.25 -3.22
N ASP A 100 7.02 18.37 -4.42
CA ASP A 100 8.47 18.49 -4.66
C ASP A 100 9.13 19.64 -3.91
N GLU A 101 8.47 20.77 -3.78
CA GLU A 101 9.00 21.91 -3.01
C GLU A 101 9.03 21.61 -1.51
N VAL A 102 7.94 21.04 -0.98
CA VAL A 102 7.80 20.70 0.44
C VAL A 102 8.77 19.59 0.84
N LEU A 103 8.97 18.62 -0.03
CA LEU A 103 9.83 17.47 0.18
C LEU A 103 11.28 17.66 -0.29
N ALA A 104 11.62 18.83 -0.83
CA ALA A 104 12.97 19.16 -1.30
C ALA A 104 14.10 18.85 -0.28
N PRO A 105 13.92 19.05 1.05
CA PRO A 105 14.95 18.71 2.03
C PRO A 105 15.39 17.24 2.02
N TRP A 106 14.55 16.33 1.52
CA TRP A 106 14.81 14.89 1.46
C TRP A 106 15.22 14.38 0.08
N ALA A 107 15.40 15.26 -0.91
CA ALA A 107 15.84 14.87 -2.24
C ALA A 107 17.16 14.08 -2.17
N GLY A 108 17.17 12.85 -2.72
CA GLY A 108 18.32 11.94 -2.71
C GLY A 108 18.79 11.49 -1.31
N LYS A 109 17.93 11.58 -0.27
CA LYS A 109 18.30 11.24 1.11
C LYS A 109 17.45 10.17 1.76
N VAL A 110 16.45 9.65 1.06
CA VAL A 110 15.58 8.57 1.54
C VAL A 110 16.32 7.24 1.38
N ASP A 111 16.40 6.46 2.44
CA ASP A 111 17.08 5.16 2.45
C ASP A 111 16.21 4.04 1.90
N LEU A 112 14.89 4.07 2.22
CA LEU A 112 13.90 3.08 1.84
C LEU A 112 12.62 3.76 1.40
N ILE A 113 12.09 3.40 0.25
CA ILE A 113 10.73 3.72 -0.15
C ILE A 113 9.89 2.46 -0.03
N VAL A 114 8.83 2.51 0.76
CA VAL A 114 7.81 1.47 0.84
C VAL A 114 6.54 1.98 0.19
N SER A 115 5.85 1.12 -0.53
CA SER A 115 4.55 1.46 -1.13
C SER A 115 3.76 0.19 -1.45
N GLU A 116 2.49 0.21 -1.17
CA GLU A 116 1.57 -0.81 -1.63
C GLU A 116 0.74 -0.21 -2.77
N TRP A 117 1.30 -0.24 -3.96
CA TRP A 117 0.82 0.42 -5.17
C TRP A 117 0.13 -0.53 -6.17
N MET A 118 0.19 -1.84 -5.92
CA MET A 118 -0.27 -2.85 -6.86
C MET A 118 -1.79 -2.97 -6.81
N GLY A 119 -2.43 -2.70 -7.95
CA GLY A 119 -3.86 -2.86 -8.13
C GLY A 119 -4.24 -4.10 -8.95
N TYR A 120 -5.51 -4.19 -9.31
CA TYR A 120 -6.00 -5.22 -10.23
C TYR A 120 -5.17 -5.23 -11.50
N PHE A 121 -4.86 -6.44 -11.99
CA PHE A 121 -4.01 -6.63 -13.16
C PHE A 121 -2.69 -5.85 -13.04
N LEU A 122 -2.18 -5.73 -11.84
CA LEU A 122 -1.00 -5.03 -11.38
C LEU A 122 -1.05 -3.50 -11.61
N LEU A 123 -1.34 -3.03 -12.81
CA LEU A 123 -1.16 -1.63 -13.22
C LEU A 123 -2.46 -0.81 -13.30
N TYR A 124 -3.61 -1.40 -12.99
CA TYR A 124 -4.91 -0.74 -13.18
C TYR A 124 -5.03 0.60 -12.44
N GLU A 125 -4.47 0.71 -11.25
CA GLU A 125 -4.56 1.92 -10.42
C GLU A 125 -3.61 3.05 -10.85
N SER A 126 -2.72 2.78 -11.80
CA SER A 126 -1.78 3.77 -12.36
C SER A 126 -0.91 4.49 -11.31
N MET A 127 -0.67 3.85 -10.15
CA MET A 127 0.11 4.45 -9.07
C MET A 127 1.63 4.26 -9.23
N LEU A 128 2.06 3.31 -10.06
CA LEU A 128 3.48 3.05 -10.30
C LEU A 128 4.28 4.30 -10.74
N PRO A 129 3.78 5.19 -11.63
CA PRO A 129 4.48 6.42 -11.98
C PRO A 129 4.83 7.28 -10.77
N SER A 130 3.95 7.40 -9.78
CA SER A 130 4.19 8.15 -8.53
C SER A 130 5.31 7.52 -7.70
N VAL A 131 5.37 6.18 -7.63
CA VAL A 131 6.45 5.46 -6.94
C VAL A 131 7.79 5.66 -7.67
N LEU A 132 7.77 5.64 -9.01
CA LEU A 132 8.96 5.90 -9.81
C LEU A 132 9.44 7.35 -9.67
N HIS A 133 8.53 8.33 -9.63
CA HIS A 133 8.85 9.72 -9.31
C HIS A 133 9.53 9.83 -7.93
N ALA A 134 8.94 9.18 -6.92
CA ALA A 134 9.53 9.15 -5.59
C ALA A 134 10.94 8.55 -5.58
N ARG A 135 11.14 7.44 -6.29
CA ARG A 135 12.45 6.80 -6.46
C ARG A 135 13.47 7.77 -7.06
N ASP A 136 13.13 8.38 -8.18
CA ASP A 136 14.07 9.19 -8.96
C ASP A 136 14.41 10.50 -8.27
N ARG A 137 13.49 11.03 -7.46
CA ARG A 137 13.64 12.31 -6.79
C ARG A 137 14.24 12.20 -5.38
N TYR A 138 13.81 11.20 -4.62
CA TYR A 138 14.06 11.15 -3.17
C TYR A 138 14.96 10.01 -2.72
N LEU A 139 14.98 8.87 -3.44
CA LEU A 139 15.79 7.74 -3.04
C LEU A 139 17.27 8.07 -3.22
N ARG A 140 18.08 7.81 -2.18
CA ARG A 140 19.52 7.98 -2.29
C ARG A 140 20.15 6.90 -3.17
N GLU A 141 21.36 7.11 -3.62
CA GLU A 141 22.15 6.07 -4.27
C GLU A 141 22.30 4.84 -3.35
N GLY A 142 22.04 3.65 -3.89
CA GLY A 142 22.01 2.40 -3.11
C GLY A 142 20.82 2.28 -2.14
N GLY A 143 19.84 3.16 -2.23
CA GLY A 143 18.58 3.05 -1.49
C GLY A 143 17.71 1.92 -2.04
N ILE A 144 16.67 1.57 -1.30
CA ILE A 144 15.85 0.37 -1.57
C ILE A 144 14.40 0.74 -1.83
N LEU A 145 13.78 0.07 -2.80
CA LEU A 145 12.33 0.04 -3.00
C LEU A 145 11.74 -1.25 -2.40
N ALA A 146 10.63 -1.14 -1.70
CA ALA A 146 9.84 -2.25 -1.21
C ALA A 146 8.34 -2.09 -1.60
N PRO A 147 7.85 -2.87 -2.57
CA PRO A 147 8.52 -3.97 -3.27
C PRO A 147 9.53 -3.49 -4.31
N SER A 148 10.59 -4.26 -4.51
CA SER A 148 11.59 -4.01 -5.56
C SER A 148 11.20 -4.60 -6.92
N HIS A 149 10.33 -5.61 -6.90
CA HIS A 149 9.84 -6.32 -8.09
C HIS A 149 8.39 -6.71 -7.92
N SER A 150 7.66 -6.70 -9.03
CA SER A 150 6.29 -7.22 -9.12
C SER A 150 6.17 -8.15 -10.32
N ARG A 151 5.29 -9.15 -10.23
CA ARG A 151 5.07 -10.12 -11.30
C ARG A 151 3.60 -10.28 -11.57
N MET A 152 3.22 -10.32 -12.85
CA MET A 152 1.94 -10.85 -13.27
C MET A 152 2.11 -12.31 -13.62
N VAL A 153 1.26 -13.17 -13.06
CA VAL A 153 1.27 -14.60 -13.32
C VAL A 153 -0.04 -14.98 -14.00
N LEU A 154 0.06 -15.59 -15.17
CA LEU A 154 -1.08 -16.21 -15.84
C LEU A 154 -1.01 -17.70 -15.58
N ALA A 155 -2.06 -18.26 -14.99
CA ALA A 155 -2.16 -19.69 -14.72
C ALA A 155 -3.56 -20.20 -15.04
N ALA A 156 -3.66 -21.44 -15.53
CA ALA A 156 -4.92 -22.13 -15.60
C ALA A 156 -5.27 -22.69 -14.21
N ALA A 157 -6.48 -22.46 -13.76
CA ALA A 157 -6.99 -22.99 -12.50
C ALA A 157 -8.36 -23.63 -12.70
N THR A 158 -8.63 -24.73 -11.99
CA THR A 158 -9.93 -25.35 -11.94
C THR A 158 -10.45 -25.29 -10.52
N ASP A 159 -11.54 -24.55 -10.32
CA ASP A 159 -12.29 -24.55 -9.07
C ASP A 159 -13.69 -25.12 -9.33
N ARG A 160 -13.86 -26.39 -8.97
CA ARG A 160 -15.14 -27.09 -9.15
C ARG A 160 -16.26 -26.47 -8.29
N GLY A 161 -15.94 -25.91 -7.13
CA GLY A 161 -16.90 -25.25 -6.26
C GLY A 161 -17.49 -24.01 -6.93
N VAL A 162 -16.65 -23.10 -7.37
CA VAL A 162 -17.07 -21.85 -8.06
C VAL A 162 -17.82 -22.16 -9.35
N LEU A 163 -17.36 -23.14 -10.15
CA LEU A 163 -18.05 -23.53 -11.38
C LEU A 163 -19.43 -24.12 -11.09
N CYS A 164 -19.56 -24.99 -10.07
CA CYS A 164 -20.84 -25.55 -9.67
C CYS A 164 -21.81 -24.48 -9.13
N GLU A 165 -21.34 -23.54 -8.32
CA GLU A 165 -22.18 -22.45 -7.81
C GLU A 165 -22.70 -21.56 -8.94
N ARG A 166 -21.85 -21.15 -9.87
CA ARG A 166 -22.24 -20.34 -11.03
C ARG A 166 -23.24 -21.06 -11.91
N SER A 167 -23.05 -22.35 -12.17
CA SER A 167 -23.98 -23.15 -12.99
C SER A 167 -25.31 -23.37 -12.27
N ARG A 168 -25.29 -23.60 -10.95
CA ARG A 168 -26.49 -23.78 -10.14
C ARG A 168 -27.32 -22.51 -10.02
N PHE A 169 -26.68 -21.36 -9.93
CA PHE A 169 -27.40 -20.09 -9.84
C PHE A 169 -28.43 -19.94 -10.99
N TRP A 170 -28.03 -20.24 -12.21
CA TRP A 170 -28.91 -20.13 -13.39
C TRP A 170 -29.91 -21.24 -13.55
N SER A 171 -29.76 -22.32 -12.79
CA SER A 171 -30.70 -23.45 -12.82
C SER A 171 -31.99 -23.19 -12.05
N ASP A 172 -31.95 -22.23 -11.07
CA ASP A 172 -33.14 -21.80 -10.32
C ASP A 172 -32.97 -20.37 -9.85
N VAL A 173 -33.50 -19.44 -10.63
CA VAL A 173 -33.50 -18.01 -10.32
C VAL A 173 -34.94 -17.61 -9.99
N TYR A 174 -35.27 -17.55 -8.71
CA TYR A 174 -36.62 -17.29 -8.21
C TYR A 174 -37.70 -18.23 -8.82
N GLY A 175 -37.37 -19.48 -8.98
CA GLY A 175 -38.28 -20.49 -9.58
C GLY A 175 -38.22 -20.60 -11.11
N PHE A 176 -37.36 -19.81 -11.77
CA PHE A 176 -37.18 -19.86 -13.22
C PHE A 176 -35.82 -20.45 -13.61
N ARG A 177 -35.83 -21.33 -14.62
CA ARG A 177 -34.59 -21.84 -15.22
C ARG A 177 -34.12 -20.88 -16.33
N MET A 178 -32.86 -20.47 -16.28
CA MET A 178 -32.25 -19.56 -17.25
C MET A 178 -31.02 -20.18 -17.94
N PRO A 179 -31.18 -21.27 -18.70
CA PRO A 179 -30.05 -22.02 -19.25
C PRO A 179 -29.28 -21.26 -20.32
N SER A 180 -29.89 -20.23 -20.92
CA SER A 180 -29.20 -19.37 -21.89
C SER A 180 -28.17 -18.40 -21.26
N MET A 181 -28.09 -18.38 -19.92
CA MET A 181 -27.15 -17.57 -19.15
C MET A 181 -25.94 -18.38 -18.65
N THR A 182 -25.88 -19.69 -18.94
CA THR A 182 -24.78 -20.58 -18.53
C THR A 182 -23.66 -20.64 -19.56
#